data_5e83220c6903183e7f51c1d4571698b2
#
_entry.id   5e83220c6903183e7f51c1d4571698b2
#
_cell.length_a   1.000
_cell.length_b   1.000
_cell.length_c   1.000
_cell.angle_alpha   90.00
_cell.angle_beta   90.00
_cell.angle_gamma   90.00
#
_symmetry.space_group_name_H-M   'P 1'
#
loop_
_entity.id
_entity.type
_entity.pdbx_description
1 polymer ?
#
loop_
_entity_poly.entity_id
_entity_poly.type
_entity_poly.pdbx_seq_one_letter_code
_entity_poly.pdbx_strand_id
1 'polypeptide(L)'
;MDLADLVDPAHTALCVVECQNGVVGPASSIPAVAAAVADADLLARLGTLAAVARSVGVRVVHCTFRSREDLWGGNRNSRLFAAARKSEVQQVEGTAAVEPVAELGFDADVDVVVSRSHGLSAASGTQLIPLLRNESVATVVVVGVSLNVAVPNTVFDLVNAGFQVVVPTDGSVATDADYGNRVLEHTLAHVSTLTDVTTLAGVWQR
;
A
#
# COMPACT_ATOMS: atom_id res chain seq x y z
N MET A 1 22.87 -8.51 -4.59
CA MET A 1 22.36 -7.30 -5.29
C MET A 1 22.39 -6.20 -4.25
N ASP A 2 23.02 -5.07 -4.56
CA ASP A 2 23.00 -3.90 -3.69
C ASP A 2 21.60 -3.31 -3.68
N LEU A 3 21.22 -2.58 -2.61
CA LEU A 3 19.91 -1.96 -2.52
C LEU A 3 19.70 -0.93 -3.65
N ALA A 4 20.74 -0.18 -4.01
CA ALA A 4 20.68 0.79 -5.08
C ALA A 4 20.36 0.16 -6.45
N ASP A 5 20.99 -0.97 -6.77
CA ASP A 5 20.69 -1.71 -7.98
C ASP A 5 19.26 -2.29 -7.95
N LEU A 6 18.83 -2.77 -6.77
CA LEU A 6 17.52 -3.37 -6.60
C LEU A 6 16.37 -2.39 -6.81
N VAL A 7 16.54 -1.15 -6.33
CA VAL A 7 15.52 -0.09 -6.37
C VAL A 7 15.82 0.99 -7.40
N ASP A 8 16.58 0.69 -8.45
CA ASP A 8 16.85 1.64 -9.53
C ASP A 8 15.53 2.21 -10.06
N PRO A 9 15.38 3.55 -10.09
CA PRO A 9 14.17 4.22 -10.56
C PRO A 9 13.68 3.76 -11.93
N ALA A 10 14.58 3.34 -12.82
CA ALA A 10 14.24 2.92 -14.18
C ALA A 10 13.33 1.68 -14.23
N HIS A 11 13.31 0.86 -13.18
CA HIS A 11 12.51 -0.37 -13.14
C HIS A 11 11.80 -0.59 -11.80
N THR A 12 11.60 0.48 -11.01
CA THR A 12 10.95 0.41 -9.70
C THR A 12 9.62 1.17 -9.69
N ALA A 13 8.64 0.65 -8.97
CA ALA A 13 7.39 1.35 -8.63
C ALA A 13 7.17 1.35 -7.11
N LEU A 14 6.56 2.42 -6.60
CA LEU A 14 6.14 2.56 -5.20
C LEU A 14 4.63 2.31 -5.10
N CYS A 15 4.23 1.20 -4.49
CA CYS A 15 2.82 0.86 -4.22
C CYS A 15 2.42 1.27 -2.81
N VAL A 16 1.49 2.21 -2.70
CA VAL A 16 0.92 2.70 -1.44
C VAL A 16 -0.43 2.03 -1.22
N VAL A 17 -0.49 1.10 -0.27
CA VAL A 17 -1.66 0.23 -0.04
C VAL A 17 -2.62 0.88 0.93
N GLU A 18 -3.85 1.10 0.50
CA GLU A 18 -5.02 1.54 1.28
C GLU A 18 -4.84 2.80 2.14
N CYS A 19 -3.88 3.68 1.82
CA CYS A 19 -3.76 4.99 2.45
C CYS A 19 -4.77 5.98 1.83
N GLN A 20 -6.07 5.68 2.01
CA GLN A 20 -7.23 6.44 1.54
C GLN A 20 -8.07 6.98 2.69
N ASN A 21 -8.82 8.05 2.46
CA ASN A 21 -9.56 8.75 3.51
C ASN A 21 -10.48 7.85 4.34
N GLY A 22 -11.19 6.91 3.73
CA GLY A 22 -12.11 6.00 4.43
C GLY A 22 -11.42 4.87 5.21
N VAL A 23 -10.07 4.74 5.13
CA VAL A 23 -9.29 3.73 5.86
C VAL A 23 -8.39 4.38 6.91
N VAL A 24 -7.63 5.40 6.55
CA VAL A 24 -6.64 6.01 7.44
C VAL A 24 -6.98 7.45 7.84
N GLY A 25 -7.99 8.04 7.22
CA GLY A 25 -8.44 9.40 7.55
C GLY A 25 -9.27 9.48 8.83
N PRO A 26 -9.69 10.70 9.22
CA PRO A 26 -10.45 10.92 10.46
C PRO A 26 -11.77 10.15 10.55
N ALA A 27 -12.43 9.94 9.42
CA ALA A 27 -13.63 9.11 9.31
C ALA A 27 -13.25 7.75 8.72
N SER A 28 -12.70 6.87 9.55
CA SER A 28 -12.20 5.56 9.13
C SER A 28 -13.24 4.45 9.34
N SER A 29 -13.34 3.56 8.37
CA SER A 29 -14.09 2.28 8.52
C SER A 29 -13.38 1.29 9.45
N ILE A 30 -12.09 1.52 9.74
CA ILE A 30 -11.25 0.67 10.59
C ILE A 30 -10.49 1.57 11.59
N PRO A 31 -11.17 2.13 12.62
CA PRO A 31 -10.57 3.10 13.53
C PRO A 31 -9.25 2.66 14.18
N ALA A 32 -9.09 1.37 14.45
CA ALA A 32 -7.84 0.84 15.01
C ALA A 32 -6.64 0.97 14.05
N VAL A 33 -6.87 0.88 12.75
CA VAL A 33 -5.82 1.13 11.74
C VAL A 33 -5.50 2.62 11.66
N ALA A 34 -6.51 3.49 11.65
CA ALA A 34 -6.31 4.93 11.63
C ALA A 34 -5.53 5.42 12.87
N ALA A 35 -5.85 4.87 14.06
CA ALA A 35 -5.10 5.16 15.28
C ALA A 35 -3.63 4.75 15.17
N ALA A 36 -3.35 3.51 14.72
CA ALA A 36 -1.98 3.02 14.55
C ALA A 36 -1.18 3.87 13.53
N VAL A 37 -1.85 4.35 12.47
CA VAL A 37 -1.25 5.27 11.47
C VAL A 37 -0.87 6.60 12.11
N ALA A 38 -1.75 7.18 12.93
CA ALA A 38 -1.49 8.43 13.61
C ALA A 38 -0.38 8.30 14.67
N ASP A 39 -0.43 7.25 15.49
CA ASP A 39 0.58 6.96 16.53
C ASP A 39 1.99 6.78 15.94
N ALA A 40 2.09 6.21 14.75
CA ALA A 40 3.35 6.00 14.05
C ALA A 40 3.80 7.19 13.18
N ASP A 41 3.02 8.26 13.07
CA ASP A 41 3.25 9.36 12.10
C ASP A 41 3.52 8.84 10.66
N LEU A 42 2.77 7.81 10.27
CA LEU A 42 3.02 7.09 9.02
C LEU A 42 2.81 7.98 7.79
N LEU A 43 1.74 8.77 7.76
CA LEU A 43 1.35 9.52 6.55
C LEU A 43 2.37 10.60 6.18
N ALA A 44 2.94 11.33 7.15
CA ALA A 44 4.00 12.31 6.90
C ALA A 44 5.25 11.65 6.30
N ARG A 45 5.62 10.47 6.82
CA ARG A 45 6.74 9.68 6.32
C ARG A 45 6.49 9.19 4.90
N LEU A 46 5.31 8.65 4.61
CA LEU A 46 4.95 8.19 3.27
C LEU A 46 4.80 9.33 2.27
N GLY A 47 4.29 10.49 2.68
CA GLY A 47 4.25 11.68 1.85
C GLY A 47 5.64 12.13 1.40
N THR A 48 6.60 12.12 2.33
CA THR A 48 8.01 12.40 2.03
C THR A 48 8.58 11.38 1.04
N LEU A 49 8.36 10.09 1.28
CA LEU A 49 8.83 9.02 0.37
C LEU A 49 8.22 9.15 -1.02
N ALA A 50 6.92 9.42 -1.12
CA ALA A 50 6.23 9.59 -2.39
C ALA A 50 6.76 10.81 -3.17
N ALA A 51 7.05 11.91 -2.49
CA ALA A 51 7.66 13.09 -3.11
C ALA A 51 9.05 12.78 -3.66
N VAL A 52 9.88 12.06 -2.91
CA VAL A 52 11.21 11.60 -3.38
C VAL A 52 11.05 10.66 -4.58
N ALA A 53 10.17 9.66 -4.50
CA ALA A 53 9.90 8.74 -5.60
C ALA A 53 9.57 9.49 -6.92
N ARG A 54 8.63 10.45 -6.86
CA ARG A 54 8.27 11.27 -8.03
C ARG A 54 9.44 12.07 -8.57
N SER A 55 10.27 12.64 -7.68
CA SER A 55 11.40 13.50 -8.10
C SER A 55 12.46 12.76 -8.91
N VAL A 56 12.53 11.43 -8.79
CA VAL A 56 13.49 10.57 -9.50
C VAL A 56 12.81 9.69 -10.57
N GLY A 57 11.54 9.90 -10.83
CA GLY A 57 10.79 9.17 -11.87
C GLY A 57 10.23 7.81 -11.46
N VAL A 58 10.33 7.44 -10.18
CA VAL A 58 9.65 6.24 -9.65
C VAL A 58 8.14 6.49 -9.63
N ARG A 59 7.38 5.64 -10.33
CA ARG A 59 5.93 5.75 -10.38
C ARG A 59 5.30 5.42 -9.03
N VAL A 60 4.47 6.34 -8.50
CA VAL A 60 3.65 6.10 -7.32
C VAL A 60 2.31 5.53 -7.75
N VAL A 61 1.97 4.35 -7.18
CA VAL A 61 0.70 3.66 -7.44
C VAL A 61 -0.10 3.60 -6.14
N HIS A 62 -1.21 4.32 -6.09
CA HIS A 62 -2.15 4.30 -4.97
C HIS A 62 -3.10 3.11 -5.14
N CYS A 63 -2.91 2.10 -4.31
CA CYS A 63 -3.73 0.89 -4.32
C CYS A 63 -4.90 1.07 -3.34
N THR A 64 -6.09 1.36 -3.85
CA THR A 64 -7.26 1.67 -3.02
C THR A 64 -8.29 0.54 -3.02
N PHE A 65 -9.11 0.50 -1.97
CA PHE A 65 -10.32 -0.33 -1.93
C PHE A 65 -11.54 0.54 -2.19
N ARG A 66 -12.47 0.05 -3.01
CA ARG A 66 -13.76 0.69 -3.27
C ARG A 66 -14.89 -0.31 -3.27
N SER A 67 -16.09 0.15 -3.03
CA SER A 67 -17.31 -0.64 -3.15
C SER A 67 -18.35 0.09 -3.98
N ARG A 68 -19.29 -0.65 -4.53
CA ARG A 68 -20.53 -0.10 -5.04
C ARG A 68 -21.41 0.33 -3.87
N GLU A 69 -22.34 1.27 -4.09
CA GLU A 69 -23.31 1.72 -3.09
C GLU A 69 -24.20 0.55 -2.58
N ASP A 70 -24.59 -0.37 -3.48
CA ASP A 70 -25.37 -1.55 -3.14
C ASP A 70 -24.54 -2.71 -2.56
N LEU A 71 -23.22 -2.54 -2.45
CA LEU A 71 -22.24 -3.54 -1.97
C LEU A 71 -22.26 -4.86 -2.76
N TRP A 72 -22.84 -4.86 -3.98
CA TRP A 72 -22.84 -6.05 -4.83
C TRP A 72 -21.43 -6.33 -5.39
N GLY A 73 -21.05 -7.60 -5.44
CA GLY A 73 -19.72 -8.04 -5.90
C GLY A 73 -18.64 -8.05 -4.82
N GLY A 74 -18.84 -7.38 -3.68
CA GLY A 74 -17.91 -7.43 -2.55
C GLY A 74 -17.93 -8.78 -1.83
N ASN A 75 -16.79 -9.16 -1.28
CA ASN A 75 -16.61 -10.39 -0.54
C ASN A 75 -17.51 -10.49 0.72
N ARG A 76 -17.89 -11.74 1.09
CA ARG A 76 -18.75 -12.03 2.25
C ARG A 76 -18.22 -13.21 3.10
N ASN A 77 -17.10 -13.76 2.71
CA ASN A 77 -16.58 -15.06 3.15
C ASN A 77 -15.58 -14.96 4.32
N SER A 78 -15.50 -13.83 5.01
CA SER A 78 -14.67 -13.69 6.20
C SER A 78 -15.24 -12.71 7.22
N ARG A 79 -14.74 -12.78 8.46
CA ARG A 79 -15.11 -11.84 9.54
C ARG A 79 -14.75 -10.39 9.17
N LEU A 80 -13.62 -10.17 8.48
CA LEU A 80 -13.18 -8.86 8.04
C LEU A 80 -14.23 -8.23 7.10
N PHE A 81 -14.65 -8.95 6.07
CA PHE A 81 -15.64 -8.46 5.12
C PHE A 81 -17.02 -8.28 5.75
N ALA A 82 -17.39 -9.15 6.69
CA ALA A 82 -18.65 -9.01 7.44
C ALA A 82 -18.64 -7.74 8.32
N ALA A 83 -17.50 -7.39 8.93
CA ALA A 83 -17.34 -6.17 9.71
C ALA A 83 -17.35 -4.94 8.81
N ALA A 84 -16.60 -4.95 7.71
CA ALA A 84 -16.53 -3.85 6.74
C ALA A 84 -17.92 -3.47 6.20
N ARG A 85 -18.76 -4.45 5.88
CA ARG A 85 -20.15 -4.22 5.42
C ARG A 85 -21.06 -3.57 6.45
N LYS A 86 -20.73 -3.66 7.74
CA LYS A 86 -21.50 -3.09 8.85
C LYS A 86 -20.94 -1.74 9.30
N SER A 87 -19.79 -1.32 8.76
CA SER A 87 -19.20 -0.04 9.11
C SER A 87 -20.10 1.10 8.65
N GLU A 88 -20.21 2.14 9.46
CA GLU A 88 -20.91 3.38 9.09
C GLU A 88 -20.19 4.12 7.95
N VAL A 89 -18.86 3.97 7.89
CA VAL A 89 -18.04 4.53 6.81
C VAL A 89 -17.85 3.46 5.73
N GLN A 90 -18.41 3.72 4.56
CA GLN A 90 -18.27 2.86 3.39
C GLN A 90 -17.34 3.51 2.37
N GLN A 91 -16.49 2.70 1.72
CA GLN A 91 -15.64 3.17 0.63
C GLN A 91 -16.39 3.15 -0.69
N VAL A 92 -17.44 3.95 -0.81
CA VAL A 92 -18.26 3.99 -2.02
C VAL A 92 -17.51 4.70 -3.14
N GLU A 93 -17.52 4.09 -4.32
CA GLU A 93 -16.90 4.66 -5.52
C GLU A 93 -17.44 6.08 -5.82
N GLY A 94 -16.55 7.01 -6.15
CA GLY A 94 -16.88 8.40 -6.42
C GLY A 94 -17.07 9.28 -5.17
N THR A 95 -16.80 8.75 -3.97
CA THR A 95 -16.78 9.53 -2.73
C THR A 95 -15.36 9.82 -2.27
N ALA A 96 -15.17 10.83 -1.44
CA ALA A 96 -13.86 11.14 -0.86
C ALA A 96 -13.26 9.98 -0.05
N ALA A 97 -14.07 9.02 0.42
CA ALA A 97 -13.58 7.88 1.18
C ALA A 97 -12.60 6.98 0.40
N VAL A 98 -12.68 6.96 -0.94
CA VAL A 98 -11.80 6.16 -1.81
C VAL A 98 -10.58 6.92 -2.32
N GLU A 99 -10.51 8.21 -2.10
CA GLU A 99 -9.40 9.05 -2.55
C GLU A 99 -8.18 8.87 -1.63
N PRO A 100 -6.95 8.89 -2.17
CA PRO A 100 -5.74 8.98 -1.37
C PRO A 100 -5.81 10.16 -0.38
N VAL A 101 -5.25 9.99 0.82
CA VAL A 101 -5.20 11.08 1.79
C VAL A 101 -4.29 12.22 1.31
N ALA A 102 -4.62 13.45 1.70
CA ALA A 102 -3.94 14.66 1.21
C ALA A 102 -2.43 14.67 1.54
N GLU A 103 -2.02 14.05 2.64
CA GLU A 103 -0.64 13.96 3.11
C GLU A 103 0.30 13.25 2.10
N LEU A 104 -0.24 12.41 1.25
CA LEU A 104 0.53 11.72 0.20
C LEU A 104 0.84 12.62 -1.00
N GLY A 105 0.23 13.81 -1.09
CA GLY A 105 0.43 14.75 -2.17
C GLY A 105 0.07 14.14 -3.54
N PHE A 106 -1.06 13.42 -3.63
CA PHE A 106 -1.52 12.79 -4.87
C PHE A 106 -1.49 13.78 -6.04
N ASP A 107 -0.86 13.38 -7.14
CA ASP A 107 -0.75 14.14 -8.38
C ASP A 107 -1.36 13.32 -9.54
N ALA A 108 -2.50 13.76 -10.02
CA ALA A 108 -3.26 13.05 -11.06
C ALA A 108 -2.54 12.98 -12.42
N ASP A 109 -1.56 13.85 -12.68
CA ASP A 109 -0.80 13.86 -13.93
C ASP A 109 0.32 12.81 -13.94
N VAL A 110 0.79 12.39 -12.76
CA VAL A 110 1.94 11.47 -12.66
C VAL A 110 1.65 10.20 -11.87
N ASP A 111 0.72 10.22 -10.92
CA ASP A 111 0.40 9.05 -10.10
C ASP A 111 -0.64 8.14 -10.78
N VAL A 112 -0.67 6.89 -10.36
CA VAL A 112 -1.66 5.93 -10.82
C VAL A 112 -2.53 5.47 -9.66
N VAL A 113 -3.83 5.38 -9.86
CA VAL A 113 -4.76 4.77 -8.89
C VAL A 113 -5.19 3.40 -9.41
N VAL A 114 -4.92 2.36 -8.65
CA VAL A 114 -5.42 1.00 -8.90
C VAL A 114 -6.38 0.63 -7.80
N SER A 115 -7.67 0.61 -8.12
CA SER A 115 -8.71 0.27 -7.16
C SER A 115 -9.15 -1.19 -7.28
N ARG A 116 -9.42 -1.83 -6.15
CA ARG A 116 -10.06 -3.15 -6.08
C ARG A 116 -11.41 -3.06 -5.38
N SER A 117 -12.32 -3.95 -5.72
CA SER A 117 -13.63 -4.09 -5.05
C SER A 117 -13.80 -5.43 -4.35
N HIS A 118 -12.77 -6.25 -4.33
CA HIS A 118 -12.77 -7.60 -3.76
C HIS A 118 -11.39 -8.01 -3.27
N GLY A 119 -11.31 -9.13 -2.55
CA GLY A 119 -10.05 -9.74 -2.13
C GLY A 119 -9.36 -9.00 -0.98
N LEU A 120 -8.17 -9.49 -0.64
CA LEU A 120 -7.34 -8.98 0.47
C LEU A 120 -6.06 -8.31 -0.01
N SER A 121 -5.71 -8.51 -1.27
CA SER A 121 -4.47 -8.03 -1.90
C SER A 121 -4.77 -6.91 -2.90
N ALA A 122 -3.88 -5.95 -2.98
CA ALA A 122 -3.93 -4.92 -4.02
C ALA A 122 -3.57 -5.46 -5.41
N ALA A 123 -2.90 -6.61 -5.48
CA ALA A 123 -2.40 -7.17 -6.73
C ALA A 123 -3.34 -8.22 -7.34
N SER A 124 -3.98 -9.05 -6.50
CA SER A 124 -4.79 -10.18 -6.99
C SER A 124 -6.07 -9.72 -7.68
N GLY A 125 -6.23 -10.10 -8.95
CA GLY A 125 -7.42 -9.79 -9.74
C GLY A 125 -7.60 -8.31 -10.07
N THR A 126 -6.56 -7.51 -9.94
CA THR A 126 -6.55 -6.08 -10.30
C THR A 126 -5.70 -5.83 -11.55
N GLN A 127 -5.67 -4.58 -11.98
CA GLN A 127 -4.80 -4.16 -13.09
C GLN A 127 -3.34 -3.93 -12.65
N LEU A 128 -2.99 -4.05 -11.36
CA LEU A 128 -1.66 -3.71 -10.86
C LEU A 128 -0.56 -4.49 -11.57
N ILE A 129 -0.63 -5.82 -11.53
CA ILE A 129 0.40 -6.68 -12.15
C ILE A 129 0.54 -6.44 -13.67
N PRO A 130 -0.54 -6.41 -14.47
CA PRO A 130 -0.43 -6.07 -15.88
C PRO A 130 0.21 -4.70 -16.15
N LEU A 131 -0.17 -3.67 -15.40
CA LEU A 131 0.40 -2.33 -15.54
C LEU A 131 1.90 -2.33 -15.24
N LEU A 132 2.32 -2.91 -14.11
CA LEU A 132 3.72 -2.99 -13.73
C LEU A 132 4.56 -3.72 -14.79
N ARG A 133 4.05 -4.82 -15.36
CA ARG A 133 4.74 -5.57 -16.42
C ARG A 133 4.87 -4.77 -17.72
N ASN A 134 3.82 -4.06 -18.12
CA ASN A 134 3.84 -3.25 -19.35
C ASN A 134 4.88 -2.12 -19.25
N GLU A 135 5.09 -1.59 -18.04
CA GLU A 135 6.09 -0.56 -17.75
C GLU A 135 7.49 -1.14 -17.42
N SER A 136 7.70 -2.44 -17.63
CA SER A 136 8.97 -3.13 -17.36
C SER A 136 9.46 -2.98 -15.92
N VAL A 137 8.55 -2.82 -14.97
CA VAL A 137 8.89 -2.80 -13.54
C VAL A 137 9.38 -4.19 -13.13
N ALA A 138 10.52 -4.24 -12.48
CA ALA A 138 11.13 -5.44 -11.91
C ALA A 138 11.01 -5.47 -10.39
N THR A 139 11.05 -4.30 -9.75
CA THR A 139 11.01 -4.15 -8.29
C THR A 139 9.80 -3.31 -7.85
N VAL A 140 9.10 -3.79 -6.84
CA VAL A 140 7.97 -3.08 -6.24
C VAL A 140 8.28 -2.78 -4.78
N VAL A 141 8.30 -1.50 -4.44
CA VAL A 141 8.32 -1.06 -3.03
C VAL A 141 6.89 -1.05 -2.53
N VAL A 142 6.61 -1.76 -1.44
CA VAL A 142 5.26 -1.86 -0.86
C VAL A 142 5.23 -1.19 0.50
N VAL A 143 4.34 -0.20 0.65
CA VAL A 143 4.11 0.56 1.89
C VAL A 143 2.61 0.71 2.15
N GLY A 144 2.23 1.20 3.33
CA GLY A 144 0.85 1.54 3.66
C GLY A 144 0.22 0.60 4.69
N VAL A 145 -1.07 0.31 4.54
CA VAL A 145 -1.83 -0.41 5.57
C VAL A 145 -2.56 -1.65 5.04
N SER A 146 -2.69 -2.66 5.84
CA SER A 146 -2.04 -2.87 7.13
C SER A 146 -1.22 -4.15 7.07
N LEU A 147 -0.19 -4.24 7.90
CA LEU A 147 0.59 -5.47 8.11
C LEU A 147 -0.25 -6.63 8.65
N ASN A 148 -1.48 -6.36 9.12
CA ASN A 148 -2.40 -7.41 9.53
C ASN A 148 -2.86 -8.28 8.35
N VAL A 149 -3.13 -7.69 7.18
CA VAL A 149 -3.75 -8.42 6.06
C VAL A 149 -3.29 -7.93 4.68
N ALA A 150 -3.57 -6.67 4.31
CA ALA A 150 -3.47 -6.23 2.92
C ALA A 150 -2.02 -6.14 2.44
N VAL A 151 -1.11 -5.63 3.26
CA VAL A 151 0.32 -5.50 2.91
C VAL A 151 0.96 -6.87 2.69
N PRO A 152 0.90 -7.85 3.62
CA PRO A 152 1.46 -9.19 3.38
C PRO A 152 0.85 -9.90 2.17
N ASN A 153 -0.48 -9.83 1.98
CA ASN A 153 -1.12 -10.43 0.81
C ASN A 153 -0.63 -9.82 -0.50
N THR A 154 -0.45 -8.49 -0.53
CA THR A 154 0.08 -7.80 -1.72
C THR A 154 1.52 -8.23 -1.99
N VAL A 155 2.36 -8.31 -0.97
CA VAL A 155 3.75 -8.80 -1.08
C VAL A 155 3.78 -10.21 -1.65
N PHE A 156 2.99 -11.14 -1.10
CA PHE A 156 2.96 -12.53 -1.59
C PHE A 156 2.52 -12.63 -3.05
N ASP A 157 1.49 -11.89 -3.44
CA ASP A 157 1.02 -11.93 -4.83
C ASP A 157 2.02 -11.33 -5.82
N LEU A 158 2.73 -10.27 -5.43
CA LEU A 158 3.79 -9.69 -6.25
C LEU A 158 4.98 -10.65 -6.39
N VAL A 159 5.40 -11.30 -5.31
CA VAL A 159 6.45 -12.33 -5.34
C VAL A 159 6.02 -13.52 -6.21
N ASN A 160 4.78 -14.01 -6.06
CA ASN A 160 4.22 -15.08 -6.88
C ASN A 160 4.16 -14.68 -8.38
N ALA A 161 4.01 -13.39 -8.67
CA ALA A 161 4.03 -12.86 -10.03
C ALA A 161 5.44 -12.63 -10.59
N GLY A 162 6.50 -12.86 -9.79
CA GLY A 162 7.91 -12.79 -10.20
C GLY A 162 8.58 -11.44 -9.99
N PHE A 163 7.95 -10.50 -9.26
CA PHE A 163 8.59 -9.24 -8.91
C PHE A 163 9.56 -9.40 -7.72
N GLN A 164 10.64 -8.63 -7.73
CA GLN A 164 11.37 -8.31 -6.50
C GLN A 164 10.51 -7.38 -5.65
N VAL A 165 10.48 -7.62 -4.34
CA VAL A 165 9.69 -6.77 -3.43
C VAL A 165 10.60 -6.20 -2.35
N VAL A 166 10.47 -4.90 -2.12
CA VAL A 166 11.15 -4.17 -1.04
C VAL A 166 10.09 -3.64 -0.09
N VAL A 167 10.29 -3.87 1.21
CA VAL A 167 9.37 -3.41 2.26
C VAL A 167 10.14 -2.57 3.27
N PRO A 168 9.92 -1.24 3.30
CA PRO A 168 10.42 -0.40 4.38
C PRO A 168 9.71 -0.77 5.69
N THR A 169 10.47 -1.13 6.72
CA THR A 169 9.96 -1.63 8.00
C THR A 169 9.12 -0.60 8.76
N ASP A 170 9.41 0.68 8.53
CA ASP A 170 8.68 1.83 9.06
C ASP A 170 7.72 2.47 8.04
N GLY A 171 7.55 1.85 6.87
CA GLY A 171 6.63 2.25 5.80
C GLY A 171 5.24 1.63 5.90
N SER A 172 4.98 0.80 6.92
CA SER A 172 3.69 0.14 7.13
C SER A 172 3.42 -0.09 8.60
N VAL A 173 2.14 -0.17 8.98
CA VAL A 173 1.73 -0.43 10.37
C VAL A 173 0.74 -1.60 10.46
N ALA A 174 0.68 -2.20 11.66
CA ALA A 174 -0.39 -3.08 12.11
C ALA A 174 -1.19 -2.41 13.23
N THR A 175 -2.36 -2.93 13.55
CA THR A 175 -3.17 -2.49 14.70
C THR A 175 -2.53 -2.79 16.05
N ASP A 176 -1.55 -3.68 16.07
CA ASP A 176 -0.68 -4.01 17.19
C ASP A 176 0.76 -3.96 16.68
N ALA A 177 1.58 -3.12 17.31
CA ALA A 177 2.95 -2.87 16.85
C ALA A 177 3.87 -4.10 16.98
N ASP A 178 3.74 -4.86 18.08
CA ASP A 178 4.55 -6.07 18.30
C ASP A 178 4.21 -7.15 17.27
N TYR A 179 2.91 -7.29 16.94
CA TYR A 179 2.49 -8.16 15.86
C TYR A 179 3.05 -7.72 14.51
N GLY A 180 2.98 -6.41 14.21
CA GLY A 180 3.54 -5.84 12.99
C GLY A 180 5.04 -6.16 12.83
N ASN A 181 5.84 -5.97 13.89
CA ASN A 181 7.25 -6.31 13.91
C ASN A 181 7.49 -7.81 13.63
N ARG A 182 6.68 -8.69 14.22
CA ARG A 182 6.77 -10.14 13.98
C ARG A 182 6.44 -10.50 12.54
N VAL A 183 5.47 -9.84 11.91
CA VAL A 183 5.15 -10.04 10.49
C VAL A 183 6.32 -9.64 9.61
N LEU A 184 6.95 -8.51 9.90
CA LEU A 184 8.16 -8.07 9.18
C LEU A 184 9.29 -9.10 9.34
N GLU A 185 9.66 -9.44 10.57
CA GLU A 185 10.83 -10.28 10.89
C GLU A 185 10.65 -11.76 10.51
N HIS A 186 9.45 -12.32 10.74
CA HIS A 186 9.23 -13.76 10.63
C HIS A 186 8.43 -14.18 9.40
N THR A 187 7.95 -13.21 8.61
CA THR A 187 7.19 -13.49 7.40
C THR A 187 7.76 -12.75 6.19
N LEU A 188 7.77 -11.42 6.22
CA LEU A 188 8.15 -10.63 5.04
C LEU A 188 9.65 -10.67 4.77
N ALA A 189 10.49 -10.79 5.78
CA ALA A 189 11.94 -10.96 5.62
C ALA A 189 12.34 -12.20 4.80
N HIS A 190 11.46 -13.21 4.67
CA HIS A 190 11.73 -14.40 3.87
C HIS A 190 11.42 -14.24 2.39
N VAL A 191 10.61 -13.25 2.03
CA VAL A 191 10.06 -13.08 0.66
C VAL A 191 10.29 -11.70 0.08
N SER A 192 10.88 -10.79 0.85
CA SER A 192 11.18 -9.41 0.42
C SER A 192 12.49 -8.91 1.01
N THR A 193 13.02 -7.86 0.45
CA THR A 193 14.15 -7.11 1.03
C THR A 193 13.60 -6.08 2.00
N LEU A 194 14.01 -6.16 3.27
CA LEU A 194 13.65 -5.16 4.27
C LEU A 194 14.67 -4.01 4.27
N THR A 195 14.16 -2.79 4.43
CA THR A 195 14.94 -1.56 4.59
C THR A 195 14.16 -0.61 5.52
N ASP A 196 14.48 0.65 5.55
CA ASP A 196 13.67 1.73 6.13
C ASP A 196 13.44 2.85 5.12
N VAL A 197 12.45 3.71 5.38
CA VAL A 197 12.07 4.80 4.48
C VAL A 197 13.21 5.79 4.26
N THR A 198 13.97 6.11 5.32
CA THR A 198 15.09 7.07 5.24
C THR A 198 16.20 6.54 4.35
N THR A 199 16.59 5.27 4.55
CA THR A 199 17.61 4.59 3.74
C THR A 199 17.18 4.52 2.28
N LEU A 200 15.93 4.13 2.01
CA LEU A 200 15.39 4.03 0.65
C LEU A 200 15.37 5.40 -0.05
N ALA A 201 14.85 6.43 0.62
CA ALA A 201 14.85 7.79 0.09
C ALA A 201 16.26 8.32 -0.19
N GLY A 202 17.22 8.02 0.70
CA GLY A 202 18.62 8.38 0.53
C GLY A 202 19.29 7.67 -0.65
N VAL A 203 18.88 6.43 -0.97
CA VAL A 203 19.35 5.72 -2.18
C VAL A 203 18.83 6.42 -3.45
N TRP A 204 17.57 6.80 -3.48
CA TRP A 204 16.96 7.47 -4.63
C TRP A 204 17.47 8.90 -4.87
N GLN A 205 18.01 9.57 -3.87
CA GLN A 205 18.52 10.94 -3.97
C GLN A 205 20.01 11.04 -4.36
N ARG A 206 20.70 9.92 -4.56
CA ARG A 206 22.11 9.86 -4.97
C ARG A 206 22.27 9.95 -6.49
#